data_657d6556f262be7f32ebeb53b2517743
#
_entry.id   657d6556f262be7f32ebeb53b2517743
#
_cell.length_a   1.000
_cell.length_b   1.000
_cell.length_c   1.000
_cell.angle_alpha   90.00
_cell.angle_beta   90.00
_cell.angle_gamma   90.00
#
_symmetry.space_group_name_H-M   'P 1'
#
loop_
_entity.id
_entity.type
_entity.pdbx_description
1 polymer ?
#
loop_
_entity_poly.entity_id
_entity_poly.type
_entity_poly.pdbx_seq_one_letter_code
_entity_poly.pdbx_strand_id
1 'polypeptide(L)'
;MAITYSGEVGKYGLVDASHQYTPSNAEETKGHFTGSVQAINDGGALDRSFTAGLYSRDGVKVRRYGFDDDADARVMWVGDADLREKVLKVKVWELDR
;
A
#
# COMPACT_ATOMS: atom_id res chain seq x y z
N MET A 1 -13.49 5.56 -0.46
CA MET A 1 -12.63 6.12 -1.51
C MET A 1 -11.63 5.07 -1.95
N ALA A 2 -11.42 4.93 -3.23
CA ALA A 2 -10.46 3.99 -3.79
C ALA A 2 -9.30 4.75 -4.43
N ILE A 3 -8.09 4.31 -4.20
CA ILE A 3 -6.88 4.91 -4.75
C ILE A 3 -6.03 3.82 -5.38
N THR A 4 -5.52 4.09 -6.57
CA THR A 4 -4.64 3.18 -7.30
C THR A 4 -3.25 3.80 -7.44
N TYR A 5 -2.24 3.00 -7.18
CA TYR A 5 -0.83 3.38 -7.29
C TYR A 5 -0.14 2.47 -8.28
N SER A 6 0.84 3.01 -9.01
CA SER A 6 1.73 2.20 -9.84
C SER A 6 3.15 2.72 -9.78
N GLY A 7 4.13 1.83 -9.98
CA GLY A 7 5.53 2.18 -9.97
C GLY A 7 6.44 0.96 -9.86
N GLU A 8 7.73 1.20 -9.82
CA GLU A 8 8.73 0.17 -9.58
C GLU A 8 9.11 0.14 -8.11
N VAL A 9 9.15 -1.07 -7.51
CA VAL A 9 9.51 -1.27 -6.11
C VAL A 9 10.60 -2.33 -6.01
N GLY A 10 11.87 -1.89 -6.06
CA GLY A 10 13.03 -2.73 -5.83
C GLY A 10 12.95 -4.11 -6.51
N LYS A 11 13.13 -5.17 -5.72
CA LYS A 11 13.09 -6.55 -6.22
C LYS A 11 11.70 -7.01 -6.67
N TYR A 12 10.66 -6.27 -6.35
CA TYR A 12 9.29 -6.65 -6.73
C TYR A 12 8.89 -6.22 -8.13
N GLY A 13 9.73 -5.43 -8.81
CA GLY A 13 9.48 -4.99 -10.18
C GLY A 13 8.37 -3.95 -10.27
N LEU A 14 7.56 -4.02 -11.32
CA LEU A 14 6.45 -3.11 -11.54
C LEU A 14 5.27 -3.51 -10.65
N VAL A 15 4.81 -2.59 -9.82
CA VAL A 15 3.76 -2.82 -8.83
C VAL A 15 2.58 -1.88 -9.05
N ASP A 16 1.39 -2.45 -9.12
CA ASP A 16 0.13 -1.71 -9.08
C ASP A 16 -0.61 -2.06 -7.79
N ALA A 17 -1.05 -1.04 -7.07
CA ALA A 17 -1.77 -1.23 -5.83
C ALA A 17 -3.08 -0.44 -5.83
N SER A 18 -4.18 -1.09 -5.45
CA SER A 18 -5.49 -0.48 -5.31
C SER A 18 -5.97 -0.62 -3.88
N HIS A 19 -6.33 0.50 -3.25
CA HIS A 19 -6.77 0.55 -1.86
C HIS A 19 -8.17 1.14 -1.74
N GLN A 20 -8.99 0.51 -0.93
CA GLN A 20 -10.31 1.01 -0.53
C GLN A 20 -10.22 1.54 0.90
N TYR A 21 -10.46 2.83 1.10
CA TYR A 21 -10.35 3.50 2.39
C TYR A 21 -11.72 3.68 3.04
N THR A 22 -11.79 3.42 4.35
CA THR A 22 -12.99 3.59 5.16
C THR A 22 -12.66 4.43 6.38
N PRO A 23 -13.23 5.63 6.51
CA PRO A 23 -12.97 6.49 7.68
C PRO A 23 -13.51 5.89 8.97
N SER A 24 -12.79 6.12 10.08
CA SER A 24 -13.19 5.73 11.43
C SER A 24 -13.70 6.89 12.27
N ASN A 25 -13.58 8.13 11.76
CA ASN A 25 -14.06 9.32 12.44
C ASN A 25 -14.80 10.24 11.46
N ALA A 26 -15.58 11.17 12.02
CA ALA A 26 -16.39 12.08 11.24
C ALA A 26 -15.55 13.05 10.39
N GLU A 27 -14.37 13.42 10.86
CA GLU A 27 -13.45 14.32 10.17
C GLU A 27 -12.69 13.62 9.02
N GLU A 28 -12.80 12.29 8.92
CA GLU A 28 -12.14 11.49 7.91
C GLU A 28 -10.61 11.61 7.95
N THR A 29 -10.04 11.80 9.16
CA THR A 29 -8.60 11.97 9.35
C THR A 29 -7.89 10.66 9.70
N LYS A 30 -8.63 9.60 9.99
CA LYS A 30 -8.09 8.27 10.26
C LYS A 30 -9.12 7.20 9.90
N GLY A 31 -8.63 6.00 9.67
CA GLY A 31 -9.49 4.89 9.33
C GLY A 31 -8.69 3.64 8.99
N HIS A 32 -9.31 2.77 8.23
CA HIS A 32 -8.69 1.55 7.77
C HIS A 32 -8.84 1.41 6.26
N PHE A 33 -8.05 0.52 5.69
CA PHE A 33 -8.14 0.24 4.26
C PHE A 33 -7.94 -1.25 3.99
N THR A 34 -8.46 -1.68 2.84
CA THR A 34 -8.19 -2.99 2.27
C THR A 34 -7.90 -2.79 0.79
N GLY A 35 -7.23 -3.76 0.19
CA GLY A 35 -6.98 -3.68 -1.23
C GLY A 35 -6.20 -4.86 -1.77
N SER A 36 -5.77 -4.71 -3.00
CA SER A 36 -4.94 -5.68 -3.69
C SER A 36 -3.70 -5.00 -4.26
N VAL A 37 -2.62 -5.77 -4.29
CA VAL A 37 -1.36 -5.36 -4.90
C VAL A 37 -1.05 -6.36 -6.01
N GLN A 38 -0.65 -5.86 -7.17
CA GLN A 38 -0.21 -6.68 -8.30
C GLN A 38 1.22 -6.31 -8.63
N ALA A 39 2.06 -7.31 -8.83
CA ALA A 39 3.44 -7.11 -9.24
C ALA A 39 3.73 -7.98 -10.47
N ILE A 40 4.44 -7.41 -11.43
CA ILE A 40 4.89 -8.13 -12.61
C ILE A 40 6.42 -8.21 -12.50
N ASN A 41 6.94 -9.43 -12.40
CA ASN A 41 8.40 -9.64 -12.34
C ASN A 41 9.03 -9.61 -13.74
N ASP A 42 10.35 -9.70 -13.80
CA ASP A 42 11.11 -9.65 -15.05
C ASP A 42 10.76 -10.79 -16.03
N GLY A 43 10.27 -11.92 -15.51
CA GLY A 43 9.80 -13.02 -16.33
C GLY A 43 8.39 -12.87 -16.85
N GLY A 44 7.70 -11.76 -16.54
CA GLY A 44 6.32 -11.51 -16.94
C GLY A 44 5.27 -12.20 -16.07
N ALA A 45 5.66 -12.86 -14.98
CA ALA A 45 4.73 -13.50 -14.08
C ALA A 45 3.98 -12.45 -13.24
N LEU A 46 2.67 -12.62 -13.14
CA LEU A 46 1.81 -11.77 -12.34
C LEU A 46 1.67 -12.35 -10.94
N ASP A 47 2.04 -11.57 -9.94
CA ASP A 47 1.87 -11.91 -8.54
C ASP A 47 0.80 -10.98 -7.93
N ARG A 48 -0.07 -11.54 -7.12
CA ARG A 48 -1.15 -10.81 -6.46
C ARG A 48 -1.09 -11.04 -4.97
N SER A 49 -1.28 -9.97 -4.21
CA SER A 49 -1.37 -10.07 -2.76
C SER A 49 -2.55 -9.26 -2.23
N PHE A 50 -3.02 -9.64 -1.05
CA PHE A 50 -4.00 -8.90 -0.29
C PHE A 50 -3.28 -7.90 0.61
N THR A 51 -3.83 -6.69 0.74
CA THR A 51 -3.31 -5.69 1.65
C THR A 51 -4.42 -5.16 2.55
N ALA A 52 -4.06 -4.83 3.79
CA ALA A 52 -4.97 -4.21 4.75
C ALA A 52 -4.16 -3.40 5.76
N GLY A 53 -4.79 -2.44 6.39
CA GLY A 53 -4.13 -1.66 7.42
C GLY A 53 -4.92 -0.46 7.90
N LEU A 54 -4.18 0.44 8.53
CA LEU A 54 -4.72 1.68 9.11
C LEU A 54 -4.09 2.88 8.41
N TYR A 55 -4.81 3.99 8.40
CA TYR A 55 -4.28 5.24 7.90
C TYR A 55 -4.61 6.40 8.83
N SER A 56 -3.75 7.42 8.79
CA SER A 56 -4.03 8.73 9.35
C SER A 56 -3.68 9.80 8.32
N ARG A 57 -4.43 10.87 8.33
CA ARG A 57 -4.29 11.97 7.37
C ARG A 57 -4.20 13.30 8.08
N ASP A 58 -3.27 14.14 7.64
CA ASP A 58 -3.17 15.54 8.02
C ASP A 58 -3.09 16.36 6.74
N GLY A 59 -4.24 16.94 6.34
CA GLY A 59 -4.35 17.66 5.09
C GLY A 59 -4.05 16.74 3.90
N VAL A 60 -3.00 17.07 3.14
CA VAL A 60 -2.59 16.30 1.96
C VAL A 60 -1.59 15.18 2.28
N LYS A 61 -1.17 15.07 3.54
CA LYS A 61 -0.22 14.05 3.98
C LYS A 61 -0.96 12.89 4.59
N VAL A 62 -0.66 11.69 4.11
CA VAL A 62 -1.28 10.45 4.57
C VAL A 62 -0.21 9.49 5.01
N ARG A 63 -0.33 8.98 6.24
CA ARG A 63 0.52 7.89 6.73
C ARG A 63 -0.32 6.62 6.80
N ARG A 64 0.26 5.52 6.32
CA ARG A 64 -0.40 4.23 6.29
C ARG A 64 0.47 3.17 6.95
N TYR A 65 -0.19 2.26 7.65
CA TYR A 65 0.43 1.11 8.28
C TYR A 65 -0.28 -0.11 7.71
N GLY A 66 0.44 -0.93 6.95
CA GLY A 66 -0.20 -2.01 6.22
C GLY A 66 0.50 -3.34 6.36
N PHE A 67 -0.24 -4.37 5.96
CA PHE A 67 0.25 -5.74 5.84
C PHE A 67 -0.13 -6.24 4.46
N ASP A 68 0.80 -6.94 3.81
CA ASP A 68 0.53 -7.63 2.57
C ASP A 68 0.66 -9.14 2.80
N ASP A 69 -0.35 -9.87 2.35
CA ASP A 69 -0.36 -11.32 2.38
C ASP A 69 -0.17 -11.83 0.96
N ASP A 70 1.00 -12.38 0.71
CA ASP A 70 1.43 -12.89 -0.58
C ASP A 70 1.89 -14.33 -0.41
N ALA A 71 1.73 -15.14 -1.44
CA ALA A 71 2.11 -16.55 -1.40
C ALA A 71 3.61 -16.76 -1.10
N ASP A 72 4.45 -15.86 -1.58
CA ASP A 72 5.92 -15.98 -1.45
C ASP A 72 6.47 -15.23 -0.24
N ALA A 73 5.79 -14.20 0.22
CA ALA A 73 6.25 -13.40 1.34
C ALA A 73 5.09 -12.67 2.02
N ARG A 74 5.19 -12.51 3.31
CA ARG A 74 4.32 -11.63 4.08
C ARG A 74 5.11 -10.47 4.58
N VAL A 75 4.58 -9.28 4.42
CA VAL A 75 5.29 -8.06 4.78
C VAL A 75 4.41 -7.15 5.62
N MET A 76 5.06 -6.38 6.46
CA MET A 76 4.50 -5.20 7.11
C MET A 76 5.15 -3.98 6.49
N TRP A 77 4.39 -2.92 6.28
CA TRP A 77 4.93 -1.71 5.70
C TRP A 77 4.35 -0.45 6.33
N VAL A 78 5.13 0.63 6.24
CA VAL A 78 4.69 1.98 6.59
C VAL A 78 4.94 2.87 5.39
N GLY A 79 3.88 3.53 4.93
CA GLY A 79 3.95 4.42 3.78
C GLY A 79 3.56 5.83 4.13
N ASP A 80 4.34 6.79 3.65
CA ASP A 80 4.04 8.21 3.74
C ASP A 80 3.79 8.75 2.34
N ALA A 81 2.61 9.32 2.13
CA ALA A 81 2.21 9.92 0.87
C ALA A 81 1.97 11.41 1.04
N ASP A 82 2.42 12.20 0.08
CA ASP A 82 2.03 13.59 -0.08
C ASP A 82 1.19 13.68 -1.34
N LEU A 83 -0.10 13.94 -1.18
CA LEU A 83 -1.06 13.94 -2.29
C LEU A 83 -0.88 15.14 -3.21
N ARG A 84 -0.30 16.23 -2.72
CA ARG A 84 -0.01 17.43 -3.52
C ARG A 84 1.21 17.21 -4.40
N GLU A 85 2.27 16.66 -3.81
CA GLU A 85 3.54 16.42 -4.50
C GLU A 85 3.56 15.11 -5.27
N LYS A 86 2.55 14.25 -5.06
CA LYS A 86 2.45 12.92 -5.65
C LYS A 86 3.66 12.04 -5.33
N VAL A 87 4.19 12.19 -4.13
CA VAL A 87 5.32 11.40 -3.63
C VAL A 87 4.82 10.36 -2.66
N LEU A 88 5.30 9.13 -2.82
CA LEU A 88 5.04 8.01 -1.92
C LEU A 88 6.38 7.43 -1.46
N LYS A 89 6.58 7.36 -0.13
CA LYS A 89 7.74 6.73 0.49
C LYS A 89 7.26 5.55 1.31
N VAL A 90 7.84 4.39 1.09
CA VAL A 90 7.42 3.15 1.77
C VAL A 90 8.63 2.46 2.37
N LYS A 91 8.48 2.02 3.63
CA LYS A 91 9.41 1.12 4.29
C LYS A 91 8.73 -0.23 4.47
N VAL A 92 9.43 -1.31 4.16
CA VAL A 92 8.87 -2.66 4.15
C VAL A 92 9.72 -3.58 5.01
N TRP A 93 9.07 -4.42 5.81
CA TRP A 93 9.70 -5.47 6.61
C TRP A 93 9.09 -6.81 6.24
N GLU A 94 9.93 -7.78 5.94
CA GLU A 94 9.46 -9.16 5.74
C GLU A 94 9.19 -9.80 7.09
N LEU A 95 8.00 -10.40 7.25
CA LEU A 95 7.57 -11.03 8.50
C LEU A 95 7.93 -12.51 8.54
N ASP A 96 7.71 -13.21 7.43
CA ASP A 96 8.01 -14.62 7.29
C ASP A 96 8.24 -14.95 5.81
N ARG A 97 8.66 -16.16 5.57
CA ARG A 97 8.91 -16.68 4.22
C ARG A 97 8.30 -18.06 4.05
#